data_a15e82416fc62c5e66890b20d6715153
#
_entry.id   a15e82416fc62c5e66890b20d6715153
#
_cell.length_a   1.000
_cell.length_b   1.000
_cell.length_c   1.000
_cell.angle_alpha   90.00
_cell.angle_beta   90.00
_cell.angle_gamma   90.00
#
_symmetry.space_group_name_H-M   'P 1'
#
loop_
_entity.id
_entity.type
_entity.pdbx_description
1 polymer ?
#
loop_
_entity_poly.entity_id
_entity_poly.type
_entity_poly.pdbx_seq_one_letter_code
_entity_poly.pdbx_strand_id
1 'polypeptide(L)'
;MDEKPSPHRLSPYSTLPSAEPTYDTAVYPFYSLQDPSTTLFLSSARDHPIKLTSALAPTALANYSLVNPTTEAFITPHSIIYPSTLGGTHFLTGSDSLICLFDISRSGSDGPVSWMPTIPSKRKQVVGGGVGMKGIVSAMAVNPVGDGILAAGTFTRQIGLYGSNGSGESLGTFSIAKTEATRHIGGRGVTQVEWSPCGRYLYIAERKSDGVLVYDIRVTGQLLGWLQGRKALTNQRMKVDVVPSGEGDSHELWAGGTDGYMRVWRNPAHTIGGQDPDREWKVHDGMDPD
;
A
#
# COMPACT_ATOMS: atom_id res chain seq x y z
N MET A 1 -35.57 -26.31 11.42
CA MET A 1 -34.24 -26.69 10.85
C MET A 1 -33.81 -25.51 10.02
N ASP A 2 -33.00 -24.63 10.58
CA ASP A 2 -32.47 -23.48 9.83
C ASP A 2 -31.38 -23.99 8.89
N GLU A 3 -31.66 -24.01 7.60
CA GLU A 3 -30.65 -24.25 6.57
C GLU A 3 -29.57 -23.17 6.71
N LYS A 4 -28.34 -23.58 7.06
CA LYS A 4 -27.20 -22.69 6.97
C LYS A 4 -27.10 -22.24 5.51
N PRO A 5 -27.07 -20.92 5.23
CA PRO A 5 -26.93 -20.44 3.88
C PRO A 5 -25.63 -21.01 3.29
N SER A 6 -25.75 -21.68 2.16
CA SER A 6 -24.56 -22.19 1.44
C SER A 6 -23.68 -21.00 1.03
N PRO A 7 -22.36 -21.12 1.12
CA PRO A 7 -21.47 -20.04 0.74
C PRO A 7 -21.70 -19.65 -0.75
N HIS A 8 -21.85 -18.34 -1.00
CA HIS A 8 -21.98 -17.83 -2.35
C HIS A 8 -20.71 -18.11 -3.15
N ARG A 9 -20.81 -18.88 -4.21
CA ARG A 9 -19.72 -19.06 -5.16
C ARG A 9 -19.70 -17.87 -6.12
N LEU A 10 -18.65 -17.07 -6.05
CA LEU A 10 -18.40 -15.99 -6.99
C LEU A 10 -17.66 -16.54 -8.21
N SER A 11 -18.13 -16.22 -9.41
CA SER A 11 -17.40 -16.45 -10.65
C SER A 11 -16.86 -15.12 -11.19
N PRO A 12 -15.64 -15.12 -11.77
CA PRO A 12 -15.11 -13.88 -12.36
C PRO A 12 -16.01 -13.41 -13.52
N TYR A 13 -16.33 -12.12 -13.54
CA TYR A 13 -17.04 -11.50 -14.66
C TYR A 13 -16.17 -11.46 -15.92
N SER A 14 -14.88 -11.16 -15.75
CA SER A 14 -13.88 -11.10 -16.80
C SER A 14 -12.53 -11.59 -16.30
N THR A 15 -11.74 -12.17 -17.19
CA THR A 15 -10.38 -12.62 -16.90
C THR A 15 -9.42 -11.99 -17.91
N LEU A 16 -8.42 -11.29 -17.42
CA LEU A 16 -7.36 -10.68 -18.20
C LEU A 16 -6.09 -11.54 -18.09
N PRO A 17 -5.69 -12.27 -19.12
CA PRO A 17 -4.46 -13.03 -19.10
C PRO A 17 -3.26 -12.09 -19.12
N SER A 18 -2.25 -12.41 -18.31
CA SER A 18 -0.94 -11.75 -18.34
C SER A 18 0.14 -12.80 -18.61
N ALA A 19 1.02 -12.53 -19.57
CA ALA A 19 2.14 -13.43 -19.88
C ALA A 19 3.23 -13.35 -18.80
N GLU A 20 3.32 -12.19 -18.10
CA GLU A 20 4.31 -11.92 -17.06
C GLU A 20 3.62 -11.69 -15.71
N PRO A 21 4.34 -11.91 -14.59
CA PRO A 21 3.81 -11.67 -13.27
C PRO A 21 3.34 -10.22 -13.09
N THR A 22 2.11 -10.06 -12.64
CA THR A 22 1.57 -8.75 -12.21
C THR A 22 2.03 -8.47 -10.80
N TYR A 23 2.70 -7.33 -10.58
CA TYR A 23 3.24 -6.97 -9.28
C TYR A 23 2.26 -6.18 -8.43
N ASP A 24 1.48 -5.30 -9.07
CA ASP A 24 0.47 -4.52 -8.34
C ASP A 24 -0.65 -4.03 -9.26
N THR A 25 -1.77 -3.70 -8.64
CA THR A 25 -2.94 -3.11 -9.31
C THR A 25 -3.54 -2.01 -8.46
N ALA A 26 -4.01 -0.93 -9.08
CA ALA A 26 -4.69 0.15 -8.41
C ALA A 26 -5.99 0.50 -9.15
N VAL A 27 -7.11 0.46 -8.44
CA VAL A 27 -8.41 0.82 -8.97
C VAL A 27 -8.53 2.34 -9.07
N TYR A 28 -9.23 2.85 -10.08
CA TYR A 28 -9.54 4.27 -10.20
C TYR A 28 -10.27 4.76 -8.94
N PRO A 29 -9.89 5.91 -8.35
CA PRO A 29 -10.39 6.31 -7.03
C PRO A 29 -11.89 6.62 -6.99
N PHE A 30 -12.50 6.92 -8.14
CA PHE A 30 -13.94 7.16 -8.28
C PHE A 30 -14.63 6.02 -9.03
N TYR A 31 -14.11 4.80 -8.91
CA TYR A 31 -14.68 3.61 -9.52
C TYR A 31 -16.13 3.41 -9.12
N SER A 32 -17.00 3.29 -10.10
CA SER A 32 -18.43 3.00 -9.90
C SER A 32 -18.95 2.07 -10.99
N LEU A 33 -19.66 1.03 -10.61
CA LEU A 33 -20.35 0.15 -11.57
C LEU A 33 -21.54 0.85 -12.25
N GLN A 34 -22.01 1.97 -11.70
CA GLN A 34 -23.09 2.78 -12.28
C GLN A 34 -22.61 3.68 -13.41
N ASP A 35 -21.30 3.95 -13.44
CA ASP A 35 -20.66 4.73 -14.51
C ASP A 35 -19.54 3.90 -15.15
N PRO A 36 -19.80 3.26 -16.31
CA PRO A 36 -18.80 2.44 -17.00
C PRO A 36 -17.50 3.17 -17.35
N SER A 37 -17.53 4.49 -17.49
CA SER A 37 -16.32 5.29 -17.80
C SER A 37 -15.33 5.33 -16.64
N THR A 38 -15.78 5.07 -15.43
CA THR A 38 -14.97 5.05 -14.20
C THR A 38 -14.49 3.65 -13.79
N THR A 39 -14.94 2.59 -14.48
CA THR A 39 -14.56 1.21 -14.17
C THR A 39 -13.16 0.87 -14.65
N LEU A 40 -12.17 1.63 -14.19
CA LEU A 40 -10.79 1.59 -14.65
C LEU A 40 -9.87 1.08 -13.54
N PHE A 41 -8.79 0.44 -13.96
CA PHE A 41 -7.69 0.08 -13.06
C PHE A 41 -6.34 0.14 -13.77
N LEU A 42 -5.31 0.44 -13.00
CA LEU A 42 -3.92 0.37 -13.41
C LEU A 42 -3.35 -0.99 -13.04
N SER A 43 -2.44 -1.49 -13.85
CA SER A 43 -1.67 -2.71 -13.56
C SER A 43 -0.21 -2.57 -13.95
N SER A 44 0.69 -3.13 -13.13
CA SER A 44 2.12 -3.25 -13.41
C SER A 44 2.47 -4.72 -13.60
N ALA A 45 3.05 -5.05 -14.75
CA ALA A 45 3.60 -6.36 -15.05
C ALA A 45 5.10 -6.26 -15.35
N ARG A 46 5.85 -7.33 -15.08
CA ARG A 46 7.30 -7.37 -15.30
C ARG A 46 7.62 -6.97 -16.74
N ASP A 47 8.64 -6.10 -16.89
CA ASP A 47 9.23 -5.69 -18.16
C ASP A 47 8.22 -5.13 -19.19
N HIS A 48 7.11 -4.57 -18.69
CA HIS A 48 6.07 -3.97 -19.50
C HIS A 48 5.74 -2.54 -19.01
N PRO A 49 5.15 -1.69 -19.88
CA PRO A 49 4.59 -0.43 -19.44
C PRO A 49 3.42 -0.67 -18.48
N ILE A 50 3.15 0.31 -17.62
CA ILE A 50 1.96 0.33 -16.77
C ILE A 50 0.74 0.46 -17.69
N LYS A 51 -0.30 -0.35 -17.47
CA LYS A 51 -1.51 -0.36 -18.30
C LYS A 51 -2.69 0.21 -17.54
N LEU A 52 -3.43 1.09 -18.17
CA LEU A 52 -4.79 1.47 -17.76
C LEU A 52 -5.79 0.60 -18.55
N THR A 53 -6.63 -0.11 -17.84
CA THR A 53 -7.55 -1.09 -18.42
C THR A 53 -8.96 -0.87 -17.89
N SER A 54 -9.98 -1.09 -18.73
CA SER A 54 -11.38 -1.15 -18.27
C SER A 54 -11.65 -2.50 -17.61
N ALA A 55 -12.31 -2.50 -16.46
CA ALA A 55 -12.75 -3.73 -15.82
C ALA A 55 -13.92 -4.40 -16.57
N LEU A 56 -14.65 -3.65 -17.39
CA LEU A 56 -15.80 -4.15 -18.16
C LEU A 56 -15.42 -4.69 -19.55
N ALA A 57 -14.26 -4.26 -20.07
CA ALA A 57 -13.76 -4.70 -21.36
C ALA A 57 -12.27 -5.02 -21.24
N PRO A 58 -11.80 -6.23 -21.59
CA PRO A 58 -10.42 -6.63 -21.41
C PRO A 58 -9.47 -5.96 -22.43
N THR A 59 -9.54 -4.64 -22.52
CA THR A 59 -8.79 -3.83 -23.49
C THR A 59 -7.98 -2.78 -22.75
N ALA A 60 -6.69 -2.70 -23.00
CA ALA A 60 -5.86 -1.61 -22.52
C ALA A 60 -6.26 -0.31 -23.22
N LEU A 61 -6.59 0.70 -22.42
CA LEU A 61 -6.99 2.02 -22.92
C LEU A 61 -5.79 2.94 -23.09
N ALA A 62 -4.79 2.81 -22.21
CA ALA A 62 -3.56 3.58 -22.23
C ALA A 62 -2.39 2.78 -21.64
N ASN A 63 -1.18 3.17 -22.06
CA ASN A 63 0.06 2.63 -21.51
C ASN A 63 0.92 3.80 -21.02
N TYR A 64 1.66 3.61 -19.93
CA TYR A 64 2.55 4.61 -19.35
C TYR A 64 3.95 3.99 -19.21
N SER A 65 4.90 4.54 -19.95
CA SER A 65 6.25 4.00 -19.98
C SER A 65 7.06 4.52 -18.81
N LEU A 66 7.65 3.61 -18.06
CA LEU A 66 8.70 3.93 -17.08
C LEU A 66 9.97 3.21 -17.55
N VAL A 67 10.88 3.97 -18.15
CA VAL A 67 12.07 3.44 -18.81
C VAL A 67 13.32 4.04 -18.19
N ASN A 68 14.32 3.22 -17.94
CA ASN A 68 15.62 3.69 -17.52
C ASN A 68 16.29 4.46 -18.68
N PRO A 69 16.63 5.74 -18.50
CA PRO A 69 17.15 6.56 -19.60
C PRO A 69 18.54 6.13 -20.11
N THR A 70 19.24 5.28 -19.36
CA THR A 70 20.58 4.80 -19.76
C THR A 70 20.54 3.43 -20.43
N THR A 71 19.68 2.53 -19.95
CA THR A 71 19.63 1.14 -20.43
C THR A 71 18.46 0.86 -21.35
N GLU A 72 17.53 1.81 -21.49
CA GLU A 72 16.27 1.69 -22.23
C GLU A 72 15.36 0.53 -21.78
N ALA A 73 15.72 -0.12 -20.67
CA ALA A 73 14.93 -1.18 -20.08
C ALA A 73 13.75 -0.61 -19.27
N PHE A 74 12.62 -1.33 -19.28
CA PHE A 74 11.50 -0.98 -18.42
C PHE A 74 11.87 -1.11 -16.94
N ILE A 75 11.50 -0.10 -16.15
CA ILE A 75 11.52 -0.16 -14.69
C ILE A 75 10.13 -0.62 -14.26
N THR A 76 10.04 -1.79 -13.66
CA THR A 76 8.75 -2.34 -13.24
C THR A 76 8.37 -1.81 -11.86
N PRO A 77 7.25 -1.10 -11.71
CA PRO A 77 6.74 -0.74 -10.39
C PRO A 77 6.31 -1.97 -9.58
N HIS A 78 6.69 -1.96 -8.31
CA HIS A 78 6.26 -2.97 -7.32
C HIS A 78 5.07 -2.52 -6.47
N SER A 79 4.75 -1.23 -6.53
CA SER A 79 3.55 -0.65 -5.94
C SER A 79 2.99 0.45 -6.83
N ILE A 80 1.67 0.53 -6.90
CA ILE A 80 0.91 1.57 -7.60
C ILE A 80 -0.16 2.06 -6.64
N ILE A 81 -0.31 3.38 -6.54
CA ILE A 81 -1.46 3.98 -5.88
C ILE A 81 -2.11 5.02 -6.79
N TYR A 82 -3.44 5.07 -6.71
CA TYR A 82 -4.26 6.02 -7.44
C TYR A 82 -5.12 6.80 -6.44
N PRO A 83 -4.53 7.80 -5.75
CA PRO A 83 -5.18 8.44 -4.62
C PRO A 83 -6.29 9.39 -5.07
N SER A 84 -7.42 9.37 -4.34
CA SER A 84 -8.55 10.28 -4.58
C SER A 84 -8.18 11.76 -4.33
N THR A 85 -7.22 12.01 -3.47
CA THR A 85 -6.69 13.36 -3.17
C THR A 85 -6.07 14.05 -4.38
N LEU A 86 -5.69 13.31 -5.43
CA LEU A 86 -5.20 13.84 -6.71
C LEU A 86 -6.31 13.97 -7.77
N GLY A 87 -7.59 13.91 -7.37
CA GLY A 87 -8.72 14.15 -8.26
C GLY A 87 -8.87 13.18 -9.42
N GLY A 88 -8.25 11.99 -9.35
CA GLY A 88 -8.28 11.00 -10.43
C GLY A 88 -7.45 11.36 -11.67
N THR A 89 -6.61 12.40 -11.58
CA THR A 89 -5.79 12.88 -12.71
C THR A 89 -4.36 12.35 -12.68
N HIS A 90 -3.88 11.90 -11.53
CA HIS A 90 -2.51 11.42 -11.33
C HIS A 90 -2.46 10.14 -10.51
N PHE A 91 -1.44 9.33 -10.77
CA PHE A 91 -1.12 8.15 -9.98
C PHE A 91 0.39 8.10 -9.65
N LEU A 92 0.73 7.37 -8.61
CA LEU A 92 2.12 7.19 -8.19
C LEU A 92 2.55 5.74 -8.33
N THR A 93 3.84 5.58 -8.61
CA THR A 93 4.47 4.26 -8.70
C THR A 93 5.71 4.19 -7.82
N GLY A 94 5.91 3.03 -7.19
CA GLY A 94 7.09 2.72 -6.39
C GLY A 94 7.89 1.58 -7.01
N SER A 95 9.18 1.84 -7.25
CA SER A 95 10.16 0.90 -7.80
C SER A 95 11.38 0.78 -6.90
N ASP A 96 12.49 0.21 -7.35
CA ASP A 96 13.70 0.16 -6.55
C ASP A 96 14.29 1.55 -6.34
N SER A 97 14.21 2.00 -5.10
CA SER A 97 14.72 3.30 -4.62
C SER A 97 14.19 4.50 -5.43
N LEU A 98 12.98 4.39 -5.95
CA LEU A 98 12.39 5.38 -6.86
C LEU A 98 10.87 5.46 -6.67
N ILE A 99 10.36 6.69 -6.57
CA ILE A 99 8.94 7.01 -6.66
C ILE A 99 8.73 7.91 -7.88
N CYS A 100 7.69 7.65 -8.67
CA CYS A 100 7.35 8.47 -9.83
C CYS A 100 5.88 8.89 -9.78
N LEU A 101 5.61 10.12 -10.20
CA LEU A 101 4.27 10.66 -10.40
C LEU A 101 3.95 10.68 -11.89
N PHE A 102 2.80 10.15 -12.26
CA PHE A 102 2.29 10.14 -13.63
C PHE A 102 1.02 10.97 -13.74
N ASP A 103 0.89 11.68 -14.84
CA ASP A 103 -0.36 12.31 -15.28
C ASP A 103 -1.10 11.33 -16.21
N ILE A 104 -2.37 11.03 -15.92
CA ILE A 104 -3.17 10.07 -16.68
C ILE A 104 -3.41 10.52 -18.12
N SER A 105 -3.37 11.82 -18.40
CA SER A 105 -3.53 12.36 -19.74
C SER A 105 -2.31 12.20 -20.63
N ARG A 106 -1.14 11.91 -20.05
CA ARG A 106 0.16 11.77 -20.73
C ARG A 106 0.54 10.32 -20.89
N SER A 107 -0.13 9.64 -21.81
CA SER A 107 0.12 8.23 -22.11
C SER A 107 1.25 8.03 -23.16
N GLY A 108 1.66 6.79 -23.33
CA GLY A 108 2.67 6.41 -24.31
C GLY A 108 4.11 6.55 -23.77
N SER A 109 4.96 7.24 -24.53
CA SER A 109 6.40 7.39 -24.24
C SER A 109 6.75 8.60 -23.37
N ASP A 110 5.79 9.45 -23.01
CA ASP A 110 6.04 10.71 -22.29
C ASP A 110 6.70 10.51 -20.93
N GLY A 111 6.45 9.35 -20.31
CA GLY A 111 6.99 9.01 -18.99
C GLY A 111 6.35 9.81 -17.84
N PRO A 112 6.92 9.69 -16.63
CA PRO A 112 6.38 10.36 -15.46
C PRO A 112 6.65 11.88 -15.48
N VAL A 113 5.75 12.63 -14.86
CA VAL A 113 5.92 14.09 -14.66
C VAL A 113 6.91 14.43 -13.56
N SER A 114 7.13 13.49 -12.62
CA SER A 114 8.13 13.64 -11.56
C SER A 114 8.85 12.33 -11.29
N TRP A 115 10.17 12.43 -11.12
CA TRP A 115 11.07 11.37 -10.70
C TRP A 115 11.64 11.72 -9.34
N MET A 116 11.39 10.90 -8.33
CA MET A 116 11.91 11.11 -6.99
C MET A 116 12.73 9.89 -6.54
N PRO A 117 14.05 9.91 -6.73
CA PRO A 117 14.93 8.93 -6.11
C PRO A 117 14.84 9.03 -4.58
N THR A 118 14.59 7.89 -3.93
CA THR A 118 14.47 7.84 -2.45
C THR A 118 15.83 7.79 -1.75
N ILE A 119 16.92 7.62 -2.53
CA ILE A 119 18.31 7.71 -2.06
C ILE A 119 18.88 9.05 -2.51
N PRO A 120 19.52 9.83 -1.62
CA PRO A 120 20.14 11.09 -2.02
C PRO A 120 21.29 10.83 -3.01
N SER A 121 21.39 11.68 -4.01
CA SER A 121 22.59 11.73 -4.81
C SER A 121 23.75 12.30 -3.98
N LYS A 122 25.00 12.02 -4.36
CA LYS A 122 26.20 12.59 -3.71
C LYS A 122 26.19 14.13 -3.64
N ARG A 123 25.31 14.80 -4.39
CA ARG A 123 25.20 16.27 -4.47
C ARG A 123 24.00 16.84 -3.71
N LYS A 124 23.02 16.02 -3.31
CA LYS A 124 21.84 16.45 -2.52
C LYS A 124 21.94 15.85 -1.12
N GLN A 125 22.13 16.69 -0.13
CA GLN A 125 21.98 16.29 1.26
C GLN A 125 20.51 16.07 1.56
N VAL A 126 20.21 14.96 2.26
CA VAL A 126 18.85 14.70 2.75
C VAL A 126 18.60 15.60 3.95
N VAL A 127 17.52 16.35 3.92
CA VAL A 127 17.04 17.08 5.09
C VAL A 127 16.71 16.05 6.19
N GLY A 128 17.29 16.25 7.38
CA GLY A 128 17.11 15.29 8.50
C GLY A 128 18.26 14.30 8.72
N GLY A 129 19.36 14.38 7.94
CA GLY A 129 20.60 13.64 8.21
C GLY A 129 20.59 12.15 7.91
N GLY A 130 19.59 11.64 7.20
CA GLY A 130 19.44 10.22 6.86
C GLY A 130 20.11 9.81 5.55
N VAL A 131 20.39 8.51 5.41
CA VAL A 131 20.96 7.90 4.19
C VAL A 131 19.93 7.76 3.06
N GLY A 132 18.70 8.24 3.27
CA GLY A 132 17.54 8.00 2.41
C GLY A 132 16.95 6.60 2.61
N MET A 133 15.92 6.30 1.81
CA MET A 133 15.21 5.01 1.87
C MET A 133 15.65 4.13 0.70
N LYS A 134 16.48 3.12 1.00
CA LYS A 134 17.00 2.17 0.01
C LYS A 134 16.12 0.93 -0.11
N GLY A 135 15.90 0.48 -1.33
CA GLY A 135 15.23 -0.78 -1.66
C GLY A 135 13.92 -0.60 -2.41
N ILE A 136 13.29 -1.71 -2.73
CA ILE A 136 12.03 -1.72 -3.48
C ILE A 136 10.93 -1.06 -2.66
N VAL A 137 10.37 0.03 -3.18
CA VAL A 137 9.18 0.70 -2.64
C VAL A 137 7.98 -0.21 -2.91
N SER A 138 7.57 -0.94 -1.88
CA SER A 138 6.59 -2.02 -1.98
C SER A 138 5.19 -1.64 -1.52
N ALA A 139 5.06 -0.48 -0.88
CA ALA A 139 3.78 0.05 -0.43
C ALA A 139 3.86 1.57 -0.33
N MET A 140 2.75 2.24 -0.63
CA MET A 140 2.61 3.69 -0.54
C MET A 140 1.18 4.04 -0.13
N ALA A 141 1.02 5.17 0.56
CA ALA A 141 -0.29 5.76 0.86
C ALA A 141 -0.17 7.28 1.01
N VAL A 142 -1.10 8.03 0.42
CA VAL A 142 -1.21 9.48 0.61
C VAL A 142 -2.10 9.76 1.82
N ASN A 143 -1.70 10.72 2.64
CA ASN A 143 -2.46 11.12 3.82
C ASN A 143 -3.86 11.62 3.41
N PRO A 144 -4.95 11.06 3.98
CA PRO A 144 -6.31 11.39 3.57
C PRO A 144 -6.76 12.81 3.95
N VAL A 145 -6.06 13.49 4.87
CA VAL A 145 -6.45 14.85 5.30
C VAL A 145 -6.06 15.95 4.30
N GLY A 146 -5.44 15.60 3.17
CA GLY A 146 -5.14 16.54 2.10
C GLY A 146 -3.92 17.43 2.33
N ASP A 147 -3.05 17.10 3.28
CA ASP A 147 -1.77 17.79 3.54
C ASP A 147 -0.67 17.47 2.52
N GLY A 148 -0.94 16.53 1.61
CA GLY A 148 -0.03 16.11 0.57
C GLY A 148 1.15 15.25 1.06
N ILE A 149 1.08 14.68 2.25
CA ILE A 149 2.12 13.78 2.74
C ILE A 149 1.91 12.38 2.15
N LEU A 150 2.92 11.87 1.47
CA LEU A 150 3.02 10.47 1.04
C LEU A 150 3.87 9.68 2.04
N ALA A 151 3.34 8.58 2.55
CA ALA A 151 4.13 7.55 3.22
C ALA A 151 4.49 6.43 2.24
N ALA A 152 5.75 6.01 2.25
CA ALA A 152 6.25 4.91 1.43
C ALA A 152 7.02 3.91 2.29
N GLY A 153 6.81 2.62 2.05
CA GLY A 153 7.49 1.53 2.74
C GLY A 153 8.25 0.62 1.78
N THR A 154 9.34 0.02 2.25
CA THR A 154 10.18 -0.87 1.44
C THR A 154 10.21 -2.30 1.96
N PHE A 155 10.59 -3.24 1.09
CA PHE A 155 10.91 -4.60 1.51
C PHE A 155 12.12 -4.69 2.45
N THR A 156 12.94 -3.65 2.52
CA THR A 156 14.08 -3.55 3.46
C THR A 156 13.68 -2.98 4.82
N ARG A 157 12.38 -2.82 5.08
CA ARG A 157 11.82 -2.34 6.36
C ARG A 157 12.20 -0.88 6.66
N GLN A 158 12.23 -0.06 5.64
CA GLN A 158 12.40 1.39 5.74
C GLN A 158 11.08 2.08 5.41
N ILE A 159 10.79 3.15 6.12
CA ILE A 159 9.64 4.03 5.85
C ILE A 159 10.19 5.41 5.52
N GLY A 160 9.62 6.04 4.49
CA GLY A 160 9.89 7.42 4.11
C GLY A 160 8.60 8.23 4.08
N LEU A 161 8.67 9.47 4.54
CA LEU A 161 7.61 10.47 4.41
C LEU A 161 8.07 11.55 3.43
N TYR A 162 7.21 11.89 2.49
CA TYR A 162 7.51 12.81 1.39
C TYR A 162 6.41 13.84 1.22
N GLY A 163 6.78 15.10 0.98
CA GLY A 163 5.82 16.17 0.73
C GLY A 163 5.26 16.17 -0.69
N SER A 164 4.35 17.10 -0.97
CA SER A 164 3.79 17.39 -2.30
C SER A 164 3.28 16.14 -3.04
N ASN A 165 2.53 15.29 -2.34
CA ASN A 165 1.99 14.03 -2.86
C ASN A 165 3.07 13.10 -3.46
N GLY A 166 4.26 13.06 -2.85
CA GLY A 166 5.37 12.22 -3.31
C GLY A 166 6.20 12.80 -4.46
N SER A 167 5.99 14.05 -4.84
CA SER A 167 6.86 14.76 -5.80
C SER A 167 7.80 15.76 -5.12
N GLY A 168 7.67 15.92 -3.80
CA GLY A 168 8.43 16.88 -3.00
C GLY A 168 9.61 16.24 -2.26
N GLU A 169 10.17 17.04 -1.34
CA GLU A 169 11.31 16.62 -0.54
C GLU A 169 10.96 15.55 0.49
N SER A 170 11.97 14.78 0.89
CA SER A 170 11.86 13.86 2.01
C SER A 170 11.67 14.64 3.31
N LEU A 171 10.56 14.39 3.99
CA LEU A 171 10.24 14.96 5.31
C LEU A 171 10.91 14.17 6.43
N GLY A 172 11.21 12.90 6.20
CA GLY A 172 11.89 12.03 7.13
C GLY A 172 11.92 10.58 6.66
N THR A 173 12.90 9.84 7.17
CA THR A 173 13.01 8.40 6.95
C THR A 173 13.36 7.71 8.25
N PHE A 174 12.80 6.50 8.47
CA PHE A 174 13.10 5.70 9.64
C PHE A 174 13.04 4.20 9.34
N SER A 175 13.70 3.42 10.17
CA SER A 175 13.65 1.95 10.09
C SER A 175 12.65 1.39 11.08
N ILE A 176 11.84 0.44 10.63
CA ILE A 176 10.95 -0.34 11.50
C ILE A 176 11.57 -1.67 11.94
N ALA A 177 12.81 -1.92 11.51
CA ALA A 177 13.54 -3.12 11.91
C ALA A 177 14.07 -2.99 13.35
N LYS A 178 14.15 -4.13 14.04
CA LYS A 178 14.72 -4.22 15.41
C LYS A 178 13.95 -3.42 16.47
N THR A 179 12.68 -3.12 16.24
CA THR A 179 11.79 -2.54 17.25
C THR A 179 11.36 -3.60 18.27
N GLU A 180 10.79 -3.17 19.39
CA GLU A 180 10.18 -4.08 20.37
C GLU A 180 9.10 -4.96 19.71
N ALA A 181 8.24 -4.37 18.90
CA ALA A 181 7.20 -5.07 18.16
C ALA A 181 7.74 -6.25 17.32
N THR A 182 8.95 -6.13 16.73
CA THR A 182 9.56 -7.21 15.93
C THR A 182 9.74 -8.51 16.74
N ARG A 183 9.92 -8.41 18.08
CA ARG A 183 10.05 -9.59 18.95
C ARG A 183 8.71 -10.29 19.17
N HIS A 184 7.59 -9.56 19.08
CA HIS A 184 6.25 -10.05 19.34
C HIS A 184 5.55 -10.51 18.07
N ILE A 185 5.61 -9.71 17.00
CA ILE A 185 4.84 -9.94 15.77
C ILE A 185 5.69 -10.30 14.55
N GLY A 186 7.02 -10.29 14.66
CA GLY A 186 7.90 -10.60 13.52
C GLY A 186 7.99 -9.48 12.50
N GLY A 187 8.08 -9.83 11.21
CA GLY A 187 8.12 -8.91 10.07
C GLY A 187 9.38 -9.05 9.21
N ARG A 188 9.19 -9.07 7.88
CA ARG A 188 10.27 -9.24 6.89
C ARG A 188 10.11 -8.39 5.64
N GLY A 189 9.47 -7.24 5.75
CA GLY A 189 9.32 -6.29 4.64
C GLY A 189 7.90 -5.77 4.51
N VAL A 190 7.80 -4.47 4.28
CA VAL A 190 6.52 -3.77 4.20
C VAL A 190 5.72 -4.26 3.00
N THR A 191 4.45 -4.57 3.22
CA THR A 191 3.50 -4.99 2.18
C THR A 191 2.35 -4.00 2.02
N GLN A 192 2.07 -3.23 3.07
CA GLN A 192 1.04 -2.19 3.04
C GLN A 192 1.37 -1.10 4.06
N VAL A 193 1.02 0.11 3.69
CA VAL A 193 1.03 1.30 4.56
C VAL A 193 -0.35 1.92 4.46
N GLU A 194 -0.97 2.21 5.60
CA GLU A 194 -2.28 2.84 5.68
C GLU A 194 -2.28 3.98 6.71
N TRP A 195 -3.04 5.02 6.43
CA TRP A 195 -3.22 6.15 7.33
C TRP A 195 -4.47 5.98 8.18
N SER A 196 -4.41 6.50 9.40
CA SER A 196 -5.64 6.76 10.16
C SER A 196 -6.48 7.84 9.47
N PRO A 197 -7.81 7.88 9.64
CA PRO A 197 -8.67 8.91 9.05
C PRO A 197 -8.26 10.35 9.43
N CYS A 198 -7.71 10.54 10.62
CA CYS A 198 -7.22 11.84 11.08
C CYS A 198 -5.81 12.20 10.58
N GLY A 199 -5.16 11.32 9.81
CA GLY A 199 -3.84 11.56 9.23
C GLY A 199 -2.67 11.63 10.21
N ARG A 200 -2.86 11.21 11.47
CA ARG A 200 -1.83 11.30 12.51
C ARG A 200 -1.07 9.99 12.73
N TYR A 201 -1.70 8.88 12.43
CA TYR A 201 -1.15 7.55 12.68
C TYR A 201 -0.94 6.80 11.38
N LEU A 202 0.13 6.00 11.36
CA LEU A 202 0.50 5.18 10.23
C LEU A 202 0.46 3.71 10.66
N TYR A 203 -0.31 2.90 9.96
CA TYR A 203 -0.42 1.46 10.11
C TYR A 203 0.46 0.78 9.08
N ILE A 204 1.34 -0.12 9.52
CA ILE A 204 2.30 -0.78 8.64
C ILE A 204 2.14 -2.28 8.77
N ALA A 205 1.70 -2.92 7.69
CA ALA A 205 1.65 -4.37 7.57
C ALA A 205 2.91 -4.88 6.87
N GLU A 206 3.41 -6.02 7.35
CA GLU A 206 4.59 -6.68 6.80
C GLU A 206 4.29 -8.13 6.41
N ARG A 207 5.07 -8.68 5.47
CA ARG A 207 5.10 -10.13 5.26
C ARG A 207 5.76 -10.82 6.46
N LYS A 208 5.40 -12.08 6.72
CA LYS A 208 5.90 -12.84 7.86
C LYS A 208 5.72 -12.10 9.18
N SER A 209 4.58 -11.43 9.35
CA SER A 209 4.24 -10.71 10.57
C SER A 209 2.89 -11.18 11.10
N ASP A 210 2.84 -11.43 12.41
CA ASP A 210 1.62 -11.78 13.13
C ASP A 210 0.84 -10.55 13.59
N GLY A 211 1.12 -9.39 13.01
CA GLY A 211 0.45 -8.16 13.40
C GLY A 211 0.65 -6.99 12.47
N VAL A 212 0.32 -5.80 12.99
CA VAL A 212 0.45 -4.51 12.31
C VAL A 212 1.11 -3.51 13.23
N LEU A 213 2.11 -2.78 12.74
CA LEU A 213 2.80 -1.73 13.50
C LEU A 213 1.98 -0.45 13.50
N VAL A 214 2.01 0.29 14.60
CA VAL A 214 1.33 1.58 14.78
C VAL A 214 2.35 2.65 15.12
N TYR A 215 2.45 3.67 14.26
CA TYR A 215 3.35 4.81 14.44
C TYR A 215 2.58 6.11 14.55
N ASP A 216 3.01 6.99 15.45
CA ASP A 216 2.59 8.40 15.48
C ASP A 216 3.55 9.21 14.62
N ILE A 217 3.08 9.76 13.50
CA ILE A 217 3.95 10.47 12.56
C ILE A 217 4.38 11.86 13.03
N ARG A 218 3.74 12.39 14.06
CA ARG A 218 4.14 13.69 14.67
C ARG A 218 5.50 13.57 15.35
N VAL A 219 5.87 12.33 15.72
CA VAL A 219 7.20 11.99 16.22
C VAL A 219 7.80 10.92 15.30
N THR A 220 8.44 11.38 14.23
CA THR A 220 8.96 10.51 13.17
C THR A 220 9.83 9.38 13.71
N GLY A 221 9.45 8.15 13.37
CA GLY A 221 10.19 6.94 13.75
C GLY A 221 9.91 6.42 15.17
N GLN A 222 9.01 7.03 15.93
CA GLN A 222 8.59 6.53 17.22
C GLN A 222 7.46 5.50 17.08
N LEU A 223 7.75 4.25 17.42
CA LEU A 223 6.74 3.21 17.54
C LEU A 223 5.80 3.53 18.72
N LEU A 224 4.50 3.62 18.43
CA LEU A 224 3.46 3.78 19.45
C LEU A 224 3.08 2.42 20.05
N GLY A 225 2.84 1.43 19.18
CA GLY A 225 2.42 0.10 19.57
C GLY A 225 2.33 -0.85 18.38
N TRP A 226 1.72 -2.01 18.62
CA TRP A 226 1.45 -2.99 17.57
C TRP A 226 0.16 -3.76 17.87
N LEU A 227 -0.54 -4.14 16.82
CA LEU A 227 -1.69 -5.02 16.87
C LEU A 227 -1.18 -6.45 16.67
N GLN A 228 -1.48 -7.36 17.57
CA GLN A 228 -0.96 -8.74 17.55
C GLN A 228 -2.06 -9.77 17.31
N GLY A 229 -1.68 -11.01 17.05
CA GLY A 229 -2.60 -12.14 16.89
C GLY A 229 -3.29 -12.22 15.53
N ARG A 230 -2.77 -11.53 14.50
CA ARG A 230 -3.33 -11.52 13.15
C ARG A 230 -3.30 -12.89 12.47
N LYS A 231 -2.37 -13.78 12.87
CA LYS A 231 -2.14 -15.09 12.22
C LYS A 231 -1.79 -14.99 10.72
N ALA A 232 -0.84 -14.13 10.39
CA ALA A 232 -0.45 -13.84 9.00
C ALA A 232 1.05 -14.07 8.71
N LEU A 233 1.62 -15.16 9.24
CA LEU A 233 3.04 -15.54 9.03
C LEU A 233 3.30 -16.09 7.61
N THR A 234 2.82 -15.41 6.60
CA THR A 234 2.94 -15.76 5.18
C THR A 234 3.78 -14.74 4.41
N ASN A 235 4.25 -15.13 3.22
CA ASN A 235 4.87 -14.22 2.25
C ASN A 235 3.84 -13.49 1.37
N GLN A 236 2.59 -13.90 1.41
CA GLN A 236 1.53 -13.27 0.64
C GLN A 236 1.27 -11.84 1.14
N ARG A 237 0.83 -10.98 0.23
CA ARG A 237 0.37 -9.63 0.56
C ARG A 237 -1.06 -9.72 1.09
N MET A 238 -1.20 -9.94 2.38
CA MET A 238 -2.50 -9.85 3.05
C MET A 238 -2.75 -8.40 3.45
N LYS A 239 -3.80 -7.81 2.89
CA LYS A 239 -4.18 -6.42 3.17
C LYS A 239 -4.87 -6.27 4.52
N VAL A 240 -4.83 -5.05 5.02
CA VAL A 240 -5.61 -4.56 6.16
C VAL A 240 -6.44 -3.38 5.70
N ASP A 241 -7.58 -3.14 6.35
CA ASP A 241 -8.45 -2.03 6.04
C ASP A 241 -8.67 -1.17 7.28
N VAL A 242 -8.67 0.15 7.10
CA VAL A 242 -8.99 1.13 8.13
C VAL A 242 -10.41 1.62 7.88
N VAL A 243 -11.31 1.29 8.79
CA VAL A 243 -12.75 1.58 8.68
C VAL A 243 -13.13 2.65 9.70
N PRO A 244 -13.59 3.84 9.28
CA PRO A 244 -14.11 4.83 10.21
C PRO A 244 -15.28 4.25 11.02
N SER A 245 -15.30 4.49 12.33
CA SER A 245 -16.32 3.99 13.24
C SER A 245 -16.77 5.09 14.19
N GLY A 246 -18.04 5.51 14.07
CA GLY A 246 -18.61 6.55 14.94
C GLY A 246 -18.24 7.97 14.55
N GLU A 247 -18.24 8.88 15.53
CA GLU A 247 -17.92 10.29 15.35
C GLU A 247 -16.43 10.58 15.65
N GLY A 248 -15.88 11.58 14.99
CA GLY A 248 -14.51 12.06 15.21
C GLY A 248 -13.45 11.14 14.61
N ASP A 249 -12.34 10.97 15.34
CA ASP A 249 -11.17 10.20 14.89
C ASP A 249 -11.27 8.68 15.15
N SER A 250 -12.44 8.21 15.61
CA SER A 250 -12.68 6.80 15.93
C SER A 250 -12.68 5.94 14.68
N HIS A 251 -11.95 4.85 14.71
CA HIS A 251 -11.87 3.90 13.59
C HIS A 251 -11.48 2.50 14.07
N GLU A 252 -11.72 1.55 13.21
CA GLU A 252 -11.34 0.15 13.41
C GLU A 252 -10.27 -0.24 12.36
N LEU A 253 -9.37 -1.13 12.73
CA LEU A 253 -8.49 -1.80 11.78
C LEU A 253 -8.96 -3.25 11.64
N TRP A 254 -9.19 -3.66 10.40
CA TRP A 254 -9.69 -4.98 10.03
C TRP A 254 -8.60 -5.76 9.32
N ALA A 255 -8.39 -7.01 9.68
CA ALA A 255 -7.38 -7.84 9.03
C ALA A 255 -7.79 -9.32 9.00
N GLY A 256 -7.59 -9.96 7.84
CA GLY A 256 -7.70 -11.40 7.71
C GLY A 256 -6.44 -12.14 8.15
N GLY A 257 -6.61 -13.36 8.66
CA GLY A 257 -5.54 -14.30 8.97
C GLY A 257 -5.50 -15.49 7.98
N THR A 258 -4.38 -16.21 7.96
CA THR A 258 -4.26 -17.45 7.17
C THR A 258 -5.10 -18.59 7.75
N ASP A 259 -5.54 -18.46 8.99
CA ASP A 259 -6.44 -19.38 9.69
C ASP A 259 -7.92 -19.23 9.31
N GLY A 260 -8.23 -18.31 8.39
CA GLY A 260 -9.60 -18.07 7.93
C GLY A 260 -10.43 -17.17 8.84
N TYR A 261 -9.80 -16.53 9.81
CA TYR A 261 -10.47 -15.56 10.69
C TYR A 261 -10.27 -14.14 10.24
N MET A 262 -11.32 -13.33 10.37
CA MET A 262 -11.27 -11.88 10.34
C MET A 262 -11.12 -11.36 11.78
N ARG A 263 -10.23 -10.39 11.97
CA ARG A 263 -9.95 -9.76 13.26
C ARG A 263 -10.10 -8.25 13.18
N VAL A 264 -10.55 -7.66 14.27
CA VAL A 264 -10.82 -6.21 14.36
C VAL A 264 -10.22 -5.66 15.64
N TRP A 265 -9.47 -4.57 15.49
CA TRP A 265 -8.95 -3.75 16.59
C TRP A 265 -9.63 -2.39 16.54
N ARG A 266 -10.22 -1.98 17.68
CA ARG A 266 -10.88 -0.69 17.84
C ARG A 266 -9.89 0.35 18.34
N ASN A 267 -9.96 1.55 17.75
CA ASN A 267 -9.12 2.67 18.13
C ASN A 267 -7.63 2.27 18.32
N PRO A 268 -7.00 1.63 17.33
CA PRO A 268 -5.71 0.97 17.46
C PRO A 268 -4.57 1.91 17.86
N ALA A 269 -4.76 3.23 17.70
CA ALA A 269 -3.76 4.24 18.06
C ALA A 269 -3.88 4.75 19.51
N HIS A 270 -4.85 4.26 20.30
CA HIS A 270 -5.05 4.68 21.68
C HIS A 270 -4.31 3.80 22.71
N THR A 271 -3.73 2.70 22.25
CA THR A 271 -3.01 1.75 23.12
C THR A 271 -1.51 1.82 22.85
N ILE A 272 -0.72 1.93 23.90
CA ILE A 272 0.74 1.82 23.83
C ILE A 272 1.13 0.36 24.01
N GLY A 273 2.05 -0.14 23.15
CA GLY A 273 2.49 -1.52 23.20
C GLY A 273 1.60 -2.47 22.40
N GLY A 274 1.49 -3.74 22.84
CA GLY A 274 0.72 -4.77 22.14
C GLY A 274 -0.78 -4.68 22.44
N GLN A 275 -1.60 -4.78 21.41
CA GLN A 275 -3.04 -4.85 21.51
C GLN A 275 -3.55 -6.12 20.83
N ASP A 276 -4.34 -6.91 21.57
CA ASP A 276 -5.06 -8.06 21.04
C ASP A 276 -6.32 -7.61 20.26
N PRO A 277 -6.87 -8.43 19.35
CA PRO A 277 -8.09 -8.09 18.64
C PRO A 277 -9.29 -7.99 19.62
N ASP A 278 -10.11 -6.96 19.43
CA ASP A 278 -11.36 -6.77 20.20
C ASP A 278 -12.44 -7.76 19.77
N ARG A 279 -12.40 -8.19 18.49
CA ARG A 279 -13.33 -9.15 17.92
C ARG A 279 -12.62 -10.03 16.90
N GLU A 280 -13.08 -11.28 16.84
CA GLU A 280 -12.70 -12.20 15.75
C GLU A 280 -13.87 -13.13 15.41
N TRP A 281 -13.97 -13.52 14.13
CA TRP A 281 -14.93 -14.53 13.68
C TRP A 281 -14.40 -15.27 12.47
N LYS A 282 -14.81 -16.51 12.32
CA LYS A 282 -14.44 -17.37 11.21
C LYS A 282 -15.19 -16.98 9.94
N VAL A 283 -14.47 -16.75 8.84
CA VAL A 283 -15.03 -16.40 7.52
C VAL A 283 -14.98 -17.58 6.56
N HIS A 284 -13.88 -18.37 6.61
CA HIS A 284 -13.68 -19.57 5.80
C HIS A 284 -12.78 -20.58 6.53
N ASP A 285 -12.56 -21.75 5.96
CA ASP A 285 -11.83 -22.84 6.64
C ASP A 285 -10.30 -22.62 6.73
N GLY A 286 -9.81 -21.49 6.26
CA GLY A 286 -8.39 -21.18 6.25
C GLY A 286 -7.68 -21.68 5.00
N MET A 287 -6.36 -21.43 4.92
CA MET A 287 -5.51 -22.10 3.93
C MET A 287 -4.96 -23.37 4.57
N ASP A 288 -5.04 -24.51 3.85
CA ASP A 288 -4.28 -25.68 4.24
C ASP A 288 -2.79 -25.30 4.26
N PRO A 289 -2.07 -25.61 5.33
CA PRO A 289 -0.64 -25.39 5.38
C PRO A 289 0.07 -26.49 4.59
N ASP A 290 0.14 -26.38 3.26
CA ASP A 290 1.04 -27.17 2.41
C ASP A 290 2.40 -26.47 2.26
#